data_c9438da6b231c2719d55484afc177ca7
#
_entry.id   c9438da6b231c2719d55484afc177ca7
#
_cell.length_a   1.000
_cell.length_b   1.000
_cell.length_c   1.000
_cell.angle_alpha   90.00
_cell.angle_beta   90.00
_cell.angle_gamma   90.00
#
_symmetry.space_group_name_H-M   'P 1'
#
loop_
_entity.id
_entity.type
_entity.pdbx_description
1 polymer ?
#
loop_
_entity_poly.entity_id
_entity_poly.type
_entity_poly.pdbx_seq_one_letter_code
_entity_poly.pdbx_strand_id
1 'polypeptide(L)'
;MTQEMMIMAAILVAVILFTFIGILSRYRKCKSDEILVVYGKTGGDKKSAKLYHGGAAFVWPIIQGYEFLSMKPLQIDCKLTGALSAQNIRVDVPTTITVAISTDPEVMQNAAERMLGLTMDDKQNLITDVVYGQMRLVIADMTIEELNSDRDKFLSKVKDNIDTELRKFGLYLMNINISDIRD
;
A
#
# COMPACT_ATOMS: atom_id res chain seq x y z
N MET A 1 -25.80 54.24 18.35
CA MET A 1 -25.26 53.41 17.27
C MET A 1 -26.36 53.24 16.25
N THR A 2 -26.17 53.71 15.07
CA THR A 2 -27.19 53.68 14.01
C THR A 2 -27.46 52.23 13.60
N GLN A 3 -28.69 51.91 13.25
CA GLN A 3 -29.15 50.60 12.84
C GLN A 3 -28.26 50.01 11.69
N GLU A 4 -27.76 50.87 10.84
CA GLU A 4 -26.81 50.51 9.75
C GLU A 4 -25.46 50.00 10.28
N MET A 5 -24.92 50.58 11.37
CA MET A 5 -23.68 50.06 11.97
C MET A 5 -23.86 48.67 12.60
N MET A 6 -25.02 48.37 13.16
CA MET A 6 -25.34 47.05 13.69
C MET A 6 -25.47 46.02 12.58
N ILE A 7 -26.08 46.39 11.46
CA ILE A 7 -26.19 45.50 10.28
C ILE A 7 -24.80 45.20 9.67
N MET A 8 -23.97 46.22 9.49
CA MET A 8 -22.60 46.06 9.01
C MET A 8 -21.77 45.16 9.95
N ALA A 9 -21.86 45.36 11.26
CA ALA A 9 -21.18 44.52 12.24
C ALA A 9 -21.65 43.04 12.17
N ALA A 10 -22.96 42.83 12.02
CA ALA A 10 -23.53 41.47 11.89
C ALA A 10 -23.05 40.76 10.60
N ILE A 11 -23.00 41.49 9.48
CA ILE A 11 -22.49 40.97 8.23
C ILE A 11 -21.00 40.58 8.36
N LEU A 12 -20.20 41.43 8.97
CA LEU A 12 -18.76 41.19 9.17
C LEU A 12 -18.52 39.97 10.06
N VAL A 13 -19.26 39.81 11.15
CA VAL A 13 -19.22 38.63 12.01
C VAL A 13 -19.64 37.38 11.24
N ALA A 14 -20.69 37.43 10.44
CA ALA A 14 -21.15 36.32 9.62
C ALA A 14 -20.08 35.87 8.62
N VAL A 15 -19.41 36.82 7.95
CA VAL A 15 -18.30 36.50 6.99
C VAL A 15 -17.14 35.85 7.73
N ILE A 16 -16.75 36.36 8.91
CA ILE A 16 -15.66 35.76 9.71
C ILE A 16 -16.03 34.34 10.13
N LEU A 17 -17.24 34.09 10.59
CA LEU A 17 -17.71 32.76 10.97
C LEU A 17 -17.72 31.81 9.78
N PHE A 18 -18.20 32.28 8.63
CA PHE A 18 -18.26 31.44 7.42
C PHE A 18 -16.87 31.06 6.91
N THR A 19 -15.91 31.99 6.94
CA THR A 19 -14.51 31.72 6.58
C THR A 19 -13.85 30.75 7.56
N PHE A 20 -14.11 30.91 8.85
CA PHE A 20 -13.60 30.04 9.90
C PHE A 20 -14.12 28.62 9.78
N ILE A 21 -15.42 28.42 9.55
CA ILE A 21 -16.03 27.12 9.27
C ILE A 21 -15.45 26.52 8.00
N GLY A 22 -15.25 27.31 6.95
CA GLY A 22 -14.62 26.88 5.70
C GLY A 22 -13.21 26.35 5.90
N ILE A 23 -12.40 27.00 6.74
CA ILE A 23 -11.04 26.56 7.08
C ILE A 23 -11.07 25.26 7.88
N LEU A 24 -11.93 25.17 8.90
CA LEU A 24 -12.06 23.96 9.74
C LEU A 24 -12.53 22.75 8.93
N SER A 25 -13.38 22.94 7.93
CA SER A 25 -13.88 21.86 7.08
C SER A 25 -12.78 21.21 6.21
N ARG A 26 -11.63 21.87 6.07
CA ARG A 26 -10.47 21.39 5.31
C ARG A 26 -9.49 20.56 6.12
N TYR A 27 -9.76 20.40 7.41
CA TYR A 27 -8.96 19.55 8.28
C TYR A 27 -9.39 18.09 8.13
N ARG A 28 -8.52 17.26 7.58
CA ARG A 28 -8.79 15.84 7.35
C ARG A 28 -8.10 15.00 8.41
N LYS A 29 -8.91 14.19 9.11
CA LYS A 29 -8.42 13.22 10.08
C LYS A 29 -8.06 11.92 9.39
N CYS A 30 -6.89 11.39 9.69
CA CYS A 30 -6.44 10.08 9.25
C CYS A 30 -6.72 9.06 10.35
N LYS A 31 -7.36 7.95 10.01
CA LYS A 31 -7.52 6.83 10.93
C LYS A 31 -6.20 6.09 11.08
N SER A 32 -6.05 5.31 12.16
CA SER A 32 -4.83 4.53 12.42
C SER A 32 -4.61 3.37 11.45
N ASP A 33 -5.66 2.93 10.77
CA ASP A 33 -5.63 1.84 9.77
C ASP A 33 -5.51 2.34 8.33
N GLU A 34 -5.29 3.65 8.15
CA GLU A 34 -5.18 4.29 6.84
C GLU A 34 -3.97 5.22 6.80
N ILE A 35 -3.45 5.49 5.62
CA ILE A 35 -2.47 6.52 5.33
C ILE A 35 -3.17 7.61 4.53
N LEU A 36 -3.10 8.84 5.01
CA LEU A 36 -3.54 9.99 4.24
C LEU A 36 -2.40 10.45 3.32
N VAL A 37 -2.63 10.31 2.03
CA VAL A 37 -1.70 10.76 0.98
C VAL A 37 -2.18 12.11 0.47
N VAL A 38 -1.37 13.15 0.66
CA VAL A 38 -1.63 14.50 0.15
C VAL A 38 -0.67 14.75 -1.02
N TYR A 39 -1.24 14.96 -2.20
CA TYR A 39 -0.49 15.19 -3.44
C TYR A 39 -0.80 16.56 -4.05
N GLY A 40 0.07 17.03 -4.94
CA GLY A 40 0.00 18.36 -5.54
C GLY A 40 1.13 19.26 -5.07
N LYS A 41 0.90 20.57 -4.95
CA LYS A 41 1.95 21.50 -4.51
C LYS A 41 2.24 21.36 -3.01
N THR A 42 3.21 20.53 -2.67
CA THR A 42 3.61 20.18 -1.29
C THR A 42 4.78 21.03 -0.77
N GLY A 43 4.84 22.31 -1.09
CA GLY A 43 5.74 23.27 -0.43
C GLY A 43 7.22 22.87 -0.35
N GLY A 44 7.93 22.85 -1.47
CA GLY A 44 9.41 22.93 -1.47
C GLY A 44 10.17 21.61 -1.36
N ASP A 45 9.59 20.51 -0.94
CA ASP A 45 10.22 19.19 -0.99
C ASP A 45 10.04 18.54 -2.36
N LYS A 46 11.10 17.91 -2.89
CA LYS A 46 11.08 17.19 -4.19
C LYS A 46 10.18 15.94 -4.18
N LYS A 47 9.44 15.69 -3.11
CA LYS A 47 8.53 14.55 -2.98
C LYS A 47 7.18 14.88 -3.62
N SER A 48 6.71 14.00 -4.47
CA SER A 48 5.43 14.12 -5.19
C SER A 48 4.20 14.06 -4.28
N ALA A 49 4.33 13.46 -3.09
CA ALA A 49 3.28 13.34 -2.10
C ALA A 49 3.82 13.42 -0.67
N LYS A 50 2.99 13.92 0.25
CA LYS A 50 3.22 13.85 1.70
C LYS A 50 2.31 12.79 2.31
N LEU A 51 2.90 11.94 3.13
CA LEU A 51 2.23 10.82 3.79
C LEU A 51 2.02 11.14 5.26
N TYR A 52 0.81 10.93 5.74
CA TYR A 52 0.45 11.06 7.14
C TYR A 52 -0.12 9.74 7.62
N HIS A 53 0.60 9.10 8.54
CA HIS A 53 0.14 7.89 9.22
C HIS A 53 -0.42 8.28 10.59
N GLY A 54 -1.75 8.26 10.72
CA GLY A 54 -2.44 8.77 11.90
C GLY A 54 -2.46 10.31 12.01
N GLY A 55 -3.24 10.82 12.93
CA GLY A 55 -3.37 12.25 13.17
C GLY A 55 -4.28 12.96 12.17
N ALA A 56 -3.92 14.18 11.80
CA ALA A 56 -4.72 14.97 10.89
C ALA A 56 -3.84 15.96 10.10
N ALA A 57 -4.23 16.25 8.88
CA ALA A 57 -3.54 17.19 8.01
C ALA A 57 -4.52 18.24 7.47
N PHE A 58 -4.00 19.44 7.29
CA PHE A 58 -4.70 20.49 6.58
C PHE A 58 -4.40 20.36 5.07
N VAL A 59 -5.46 20.20 4.28
CA VAL A 59 -5.36 20.08 2.82
C VAL A 59 -5.82 21.40 2.19
N TRP A 60 -4.93 22.05 1.43
CA TRP A 60 -5.26 23.27 0.72
C TRP A 60 -6.19 22.97 -0.45
N PRO A 61 -7.40 23.55 -0.46
CA PRO A 61 -8.31 23.43 -1.60
C PRO A 61 -7.64 24.01 -2.85
N ILE A 62 -7.97 23.47 -4.04
CA ILE A 62 -7.53 23.93 -5.37
C ILE A 62 -6.11 23.48 -5.75
N ILE A 63 -5.13 23.45 -4.81
CA ILE A 63 -3.74 23.17 -5.14
C ILE A 63 -3.25 21.81 -4.64
N GLN A 64 -4.01 21.16 -3.74
CA GLN A 64 -3.69 19.85 -3.18
C GLN A 64 -4.89 18.92 -3.29
N GLY A 65 -4.63 17.68 -3.71
CA GLY A 65 -5.54 16.56 -3.60
C GLY A 65 -5.16 15.68 -2.42
N TYR A 66 -6.09 14.85 -1.98
CA TYR A 66 -5.82 13.85 -0.94
C TYR A 66 -6.55 12.55 -1.27
N GLU A 67 -5.97 11.46 -0.84
CA GLU A 67 -6.57 10.13 -0.95
C GLU A 67 -6.16 9.28 0.26
N PHE A 68 -6.99 8.32 0.62
CA PHE A 68 -6.71 7.40 1.72
C PHE A 68 -6.25 6.07 1.17
N LEU A 69 -5.11 5.58 1.68
CA LEU A 69 -4.57 4.28 1.36
C LEU A 69 -4.74 3.36 2.57
N SER A 70 -5.52 2.28 2.41
CA SER A 70 -5.79 1.32 3.49
C SER A 70 -4.55 0.50 3.81
N MET A 71 -4.18 0.41 5.09
CA MET A 71 -3.09 -0.43 5.60
C MET A 71 -3.53 -1.84 5.99
N LYS A 72 -4.80 -2.18 5.78
CA LYS A 72 -5.31 -3.50 6.14
C LYS A 72 -4.54 -4.59 5.41
N PRO A 73 -4.17 -5.68 6.13
CA PRO A 73 -3.54 -6.81 5.49
C PRO A 73 -4.42 -7.39 4.37
N LEU A 74 -3.78 -7.74 3.28
CA LEU A 74 -4.40 -8.37 2.13
C LEU A 74 -3.92 -9.80 2.04
N GLN A 75 -4.85 -10.75 2.09
CA GLN A 75 -4.58 -12.16 1.88
C GLN A 75 -4.83 -12.52 0.42
N ILE A 76 -3.89 -13.23 -0.18
CA ILE A 76 -3.92 -13.61 -1.59
C ILE A 76 -3.59 -15.10 -1.69
N ASP A 77 -4.45 -15.83 -2.36
CA ASP A 77 -4.26 -17.25 -2.67
C ASP A 77 -3.63 -17.38 -4.05
N CYS A 78 -2.38 -17.81 -4.07
CA CYS A 78 -1.60 -18.02 -5.27
C CYS A 78 -1.53 -19.51 -5.58
N LYS A 79 -2.25 -19.96 -6.59
CA LYS A 79 -2.21 -21.36 -7.07
C LYS A 79 -1.22 -21.46 -8.23
N LEU A 80 0.06 -21.54 -7.92
CA LEU A 80 1.08 -21.73 -8.94
C LEU A 80 1.06 -23.18 -9.43
N THR A 81 0.68 -23.38 -10.69
CA THR A 81 0.60 -24.69 -11.33
C THR A 81 1.62 -24.80 -12.46
N GLY A 82 2.20 -26.00 -12.61
CA GLY A 82 3.10 -26.32 -13.71
C GLY A 82 4.41 -25.54 -13.72
N ALA A 83 4.92 -25.09 -12.58
CA ALA A 83 6.25 -24.50 -12.49
C ALA A 83 7.32 -25.57 -12.76
N LEU A 84 8.36 -25.21 -13.52
CA LEU A 84 9.44 -26.14 -13.83
C LEU A 84 10.56 -26.02 -12.78
N SER A 85 10.92 -27.16 -12.19
CA SER A 85 12.11 -27.28 -11.33
C SER A 85 13.41 -27.26 -12.15
N ALA A 86 14.56 -27.22 -11.47
CA ALA A 86 15.87 -27.32 -12.10
C ALA A 86 16.06 -28.62 -12.96
N GLN A 87 15.27 -29.63 -12.66
CA GLN A 87 15.26 -30.91 -13.40
C GLN A 87 14.21 -30.94 -14.52
N ASN A 88 13.61 -29.82 -14.90
CA ASN A 88 12.49 -29.71 -15.86
C ASN A 88 11.24 -30.55 -15.50
N ILE A 89 11.03 -30.83 -14.24
CA ILE A 89 9.83 -31.49 -13.74
C ILE A 89 8.83 -30.43 -13.34
N ARG A 90 7.57 -30.63 -13.72
CA ARG A 90 6.48 -29.69 -13.36
C ARG A 90 6.04 -29.93 -11.94
N VAL A 91 5.93 -28.86 -11.19
CA VAL A 91 5.45 -28.87 -9.80
C VAL A 91 4.33 -27.88 -9.60
N ASP A 92 3.39 -28.23 -8.76
CA ASP A 92 2.30 -27.39 -8.32
C ASP A 92 2.56 -26.96 -6.87
N VAL A 93 2.58 -25.65 -6.65
CA VAL A 93 2.91 -25.05 -5.34
C VAL A 93 1.79 -24.09 -4.95
N PRO A 94 0.70 -24.59 -4.36
CA PRO A 94 -0.35 -23.73 -3.85
C PRO A 94 0.16 -22.96 -2.62
N THR A 95 0.07 -21.65 -2.69
CA THR A 95 0.64 -20.74 -1.70
C THR A 95 -0.39 -19.70 -1.31
N THR A 96 -0.51 -19.44 -0.02
CA THR A 96 -1.28 -18.31 0.52
C THR A 96 -0.31 -17.31 1.14
N ILE A 97 -0.40 -16.06 0.72
CA ILE A 97 0.42 -14.97 1.25
C ILE A 97 -0.45 -13.93 1.91
N THR A 98 0.10 -13.30 2.93
CA THR A 98 -0.50 -12.11 3.55
C THR A 98 0.50 -10.97 3.46
N VAL A 99 0.09 -9.88 2.84
CA VAL A 99 0.89 -8.68 2.65
C VAL A 99 0.22 -7.47 3.26
N ALA A 100 1.00 -6.48 3.65
CA ALA A 100 0.48 -5.19 4.11
C ALA A 100 1.38 -4.05 3.63
N ILE A 101 0.87 -2.82 3.71
CA ILE A 101 1.67 -1.63 3.42
C ILE A 101 2.67 -1.42 4.55
N SER A 102 3.92 -1.17 4.20
CA SER A 102 4.98 -0.92 5.16
C SER A 102 4.77 0.39 5.91
N THR A 103 5.09 0.39 7.21
CA THR A 103 5.13 1.60 8.04
C THR A 103 6.46 2.34 7.95
N ASP A 104 7.45 1.77 7.28
CA ASP A 104 8.73 2.43 7.00
C ASP A 104 8.49 3.61 6.03
N PRO A 105 8.86 4.85 6.40
CA PRO A 105 8.56 6.04 5.59
C PRO A 105 9.10 5.99 4.16
N GLU A 106 10.26 5.36 3.95
CA GLU A 106 10.85 5.24 2.60
C GLU A 106 10.07 4.24 1.75
N VAL A 107 9.74 3.10 2.33
CA VAL A 107 8.97 2.05 1.65
C VAL A 107 7.52 2.48 1.43
N MET A 108 6.92 3.15 2.42
CA MET A 108 5.56 3.69 2.34
C MET A 108 5.39 4.71 1.21
N GLN A 109 6.45 5.49 0.89
CA GLN A 109 6.44 6.40 -0.26
C GLN A 109 6.21 5.66 -1.59
N ASN A 110 6.82 4.48 -1.75
CA ASN A 110 6.61 3.64 -2.93
C ASN A 110 5.14 3.17 -3.05
N ALA A 111 4.49 2.87 -1.92
CA ALA A 111 3.07 2.50 -1.92
C ALA A 111 2.19 3.65 -2.39
N ALA A 112 2.45 4.87 -1.93
CA ALA A 112 1.73 6.05 -2.38
C ALA A 112 1.92 6.33 -3.88
N GLU A 113 3.13 6.14 -4.40
CA GLU A 113 3.41 6.42 -5.81
C GLU A 113 2.87 5.36 -6.78
N ARG A 114 2.75 4.11 -6.34
CA ARG A 114 2.47 2.97 -7.22
C ARG A 114 1.13 2.30 -6.98
N MET A 115 0.56 2.43 -5.79
CA MET A 115 -0.68 1.76 -5.41
C MET A 115 -1.86 2.71 -5.19
N LEU A 116 -1.60 4.03 -5.16
CA LEU A 116 -2.67 5.02 -5.07
C LEU A 116 -3.54 4.96 -6.32
N GLY A 117 -4.86 5.02 -6.13
CA GLY A 117 -5.82 4.98 -7.25
C GLY A 117 -6.08 3.59 -7.84
N LEU A 118 -5.33 2.55 -7.45
CA LEU A 118 -5.61 1.18 -7.89
C LEU A 118 -6.83 0.62 -7.16
N THR A 119 -7.68 -0.10 -7.88
CA THR A 119 -8.75 -0.89 -7.26
C THR A 119 -8.19 -2.03 -6.43
N MET A 120 -9.02 -2.64 -5.57
CA MET A 120 -8.59 -3.79 -4.77
C MET A 120 -8.18 -4.97 -5.66
N ASP A 121 -8.93 -5.21 -6.74
CA ASP A 121 -8.66 -6.28 -7.69
C ASP A 121 -7.34 -6.04 -8.45
N ASP A 122 -7.05 -4.79 -8.86
CA ASP A 122 -5.80 -4.45 -9.52
C ASP A 122 -4.60 -4.66 -8.58
N LYS A 123 -4.75 -4.31 -7.29
CA LYS A 123 -3.73 -4.55 -6.27
C LYS A 123 -3.47 -6.04 -6.09
N GLN A 124 -4.53 -6.84 -5.99
CA GLN A 124 -4.41 -8.29 -5.87
C GLN A 124 -3.72 -8.90 -7.07
N ASN A 125 -4.12 -8.53 -8.28
CA ASN A 125 -3.51 -9.02 -9.52
C ASN A 125 -2.03 -8.67 -9.60
N LEU A 126 -1.68 -7.40 -9.33
CA LEU A 126 -0.30 -6.94 -9.33
C LEU A 126 0.58 -7.75 -8.36
N ILE A 127 0.11 -7.95 -7.13
CA ILE A 127 0.84 -8.69 -6.11
C ILE A 127 0.95 -10.17 -6.51
N THR A 128 -0.12 -10.76 -7.03
CA THR A 128 -0.14 -12.14 -7.50
C THR A 128 0.90 -12.37 -8.60
N ASP A 129 0.98 -11.47 -9.57
CA ASP A 129 1.94 -11.55 -10.68
C ASP A 129 3.38 -11.46 -10.18
N VAL A 130 3.66 -10.55 -9.24
CA VAL A 130 4.98 -10.44 -8.62
C VAL A 130 5.36 -11.73 -7.89
N VAL A 131 4.44 -12.27 -7.09
CA VAL A 131 4.67 -13.50 -6.33
C VAL A 131 4.89 -14.69 -7.26
N TYR A 132 4.08 -14.85 -8.30
CA TYR A 132 4.25 -15.91 -9.29
C TYR A 132 5.61 -15.82 -9.99
N GLY A 133 6.04 -14.61 -10.35
CA GLY A 133 7.34 -14.41 -10.96
C GLY A 133 8.48 -14.87 -10.05
N GLN A 134 8.47 -14.46 -8.78
CA GLN A 134 9.51 -14.80 -7.83
C GLN A 134 9.49 -16.28 -7.44
N MET A 135 8.32 -16.86 -7.26
CA MET A 135 8.20 -18.29 -6.96
C MET A 135 8.75 -19.15 -8.11
N ARG A 136 8.43 -18.81 -9.36
CA ARG A 136 8.98 -19.54 -10.53
C ARG A 136 10.49 -19.48 -10.59
N LEU A 137 11.09 -18.32 -10.28
CA LEU A 137 12.55 -18.18 -10.25
C LEU A 137 13.18 -19.10 -9.20
N VAL A 138 12.63 -19.11 -7.98
CA VAL A 138 13.17 -19.95 -6.90
C VAL A 138 12.98 -21.43 -7.22
N ILE A 139 11.82 -21.84 -7.75
CA ILE A 139 11.55 -23.23 -8.11
C ILE A 139 12.48 -23.69 -9.24
N ALA A 140 12.75 -22.86 -10.23
CA ALA A 140 13.66 -23.18 -11.33
C ALA A 140 15.13 -23.36 -10.88
N ASP A 141 15.50 -22.80 -9.74
CA ASP A 141 16.85 -22.90 -9.14
C ASP A 141 17.00 -24.08 -8.17
N MET A 142 15.95 -24.85 -7.91
CA MET A 142 15.94 -25.94 -6.96
C MET A 142 15.52 -27.26 -7.59
N THR A 143 16.11 -28.37 -7.07
CA THR A 143 15.69 -29.72 -7.43
C THR A 143 14.43 -30.13 -6.64
N ILE A 144 13.70 -31.15 -7.13
CA ILE A 144 12.52 -31.67 -6.40
C ILE A 144 12.92 -32.22 -5.03
N GLU A 145 14.08 -32.87 -4.95
CA GLU A 145 14.60 -33.38 -3.69
C GLU A 145 14.85 -32.27 -2.68
N GLU A 146 15.44 -31.15 -3.12
CA GLU A 146 15.62 -29.95 -2.27
C GLU A 146 14.29 -29.31 -1.87
N LEU A 147 13.33 -29.23 -2.79
CA LEU A 147 11.99 -28.69 -2.49
C LEU A 147 11.25 -29.51 -1.41
N ASN A 148 11.42 -30.82 -1.41
CA ASN A 148 10.76 -31.74 -0.49
C ASN A 148 11.53 -31.96 0.82
N SER A 149 12.86 -32.07 0.75
CA SER A 149 13.70 -32.41 1.91
C SER A 149 14.10 -31.17 2.74
N ASP A 150 14.26 -30.01 2.11
CA ASP A 150 14.72 -28.78 2.75
C ASP A 150 13.70 -27.65 2.59
N ARG A 151 12.48 -27.92 3.06
CA ARG A 151 11.34 -27.00 2.97
C ARG A 151 11.62 -25.63 3.61
N ASP A 152 12.39 -25.62 4.70
CA ASP A 152 12.71 -24.36 5.39
C ASP A 152 13.64 -23.47 4.56
N LYS A 153 14.60 -24.06 3.86
CA LYS A 153 15.48 -23.34 2.92
C LYS A 153 14.71 -22.79 1.73
N PHE A 154 13.77 -23.57 1.19
CA PHE A 154 12.88 -23.11 0.13
C PHE A 154 12.03 -21.93 0.59
N LEU A 155 11.36 -22.04 1.74
CA LEU A 155 10.55 -20.98 2.33
C LEU A 155 11.37 -19.71 2.56
N SER A 156 12.61 -19.83 3.08
CA SER A 156 13.48 -18.67 3.31
C SER A 156 13.83 -17.96 2.01
N LYS A 157 14.26 -18.70 0.98
CA LYS A 157 14.58 -18.12 -0.34
C LYS A 157 13.37 -17.42 -0.98
N VAL A 158 12.19 -18.07 -0.94
CA VAL A 158 10.96 -17.51 -1.47
C VAL A 158 10.57 -16.25 -0.73
N LYS A 159 10.62 -16.28 0.61
CA LYS A 159 10.30 -15.13 1.47
C LYS A 159 11.20 -13.94 1.17
N ASP A 160 12.52 -14.14 1.10
CA ASP A 160 13.49 -13.06 0.88
C ASP A 160 13.32 -12.43 -0.49
N ASN A 161 13.12 -13.22 -1.53
CA ASN A 161 12.91 -12.74 -2.89
C ASN A 161 11.59 -11.98 -3.03
N ILE A 162 10.50 -12.53 -2.48
CA ILE A 162 9.19 -11.88 -2.52
C ILE A 162 9.21 -10.58 -1.72
N ASP A 163 9.76 -10.56 -0.50
CA ASP A 163 9.81 -9.34 0.32
C ASP A 163 10.62 -8.24 -0.37
N THR A 164 11.74 -8.58 -1.00
CA THR A 164 12.55 -7.63 -1.75
C THR A 164 11.77 -6.96 -2.90
N GLU A 165 11.00 -7.75 -3.65
CA GLU A 165 10.19 -7.20 -4.74
C GLU A 165 8.98 -6.42 -4.24
N LEU A 166 8.30 -6.91 -3.20
CA LEU A 166 7.15 -6.22 -2.60
C LEU A 166 7.52 -4.85 -2.02
N ARG A 167 8.71 -4.70 -1.45
CA ARG A 167 9.22 -3.40 -0.96
C ARG A 167 9.29 -2.33 -2.05
N LYS A 168 9.53 -2.70 -3.29
CA LYS A 168 9.50 -1.77 -4.44
C LYS A 168 8.12 -1.18 -4.68
N PHE A 169 7.06 -1.86 -4.23
CA PHE A 169 5.67 -1.41 -4.30
C PHE A 169 5.17 -0.84 -2.96
N GLY A 170 6.04 -0.72 -1.97
CA GLY A 170 5.66 -0.19 -0.66
C GLY A 170 4.99 -1.20 0.27
N LEU A 171 5.10 -2.48 -0.06
CA LEU A 171 4.52 -3.58 0.69
C LEU A 171 5.60 -4.36 1.44
N TYR A 172 5.18 -5.11 2.46
CA TYR A 172 6.00 -6.11 3.12
C TYR A 172 5.23 -7.41 3.29
N LEU A 173 5.96 -8.51 3.31
CA LEU A 173 5.41 -9.84 3.50
C LEU A 173 5.21 -10.10 5.00
N MET A 174 3.94 -10.21 5.43
CA MET A 174 3.62 -10.56 6.83
C MET A 174 3.76 -12.06 7.08
N ASN A 175 3.17 -12.85 6.20
CA ASN A 175 3.16 -14.30 6.31
C ASN A 175 3.11 -14.96 4.94
N ILE A 176 3.75 -16.13 4.83
CA ILE A 176 3.67 -17.02 3.69
C ILE A 176 3.38 -18.43 4.19
N ASN A 177 2.38 -19.05 3.60
CA ASN A 177 2.03 -20.44 3.86
C ASN A 177 2.02 -21.19 2.52
N ILE A 178 2.88 -22.17 2.41
CA ILE A 178 2.95 -23.05 1.24
C ILE A 178 2.33 -24.37 1.64
N SER A 179 1.29 -24.78 0.92
CA SER A 179 0.67 -26.10 1.07
C SER A 179 1.55 -27.18 0.47
N ASP A 180 1.09 -28.43 0.51
CA ASP A 180 1.90 -29.54 0.01
C ASP A 180 2.21 -29.38 -1.48
N ILE A 181 3.50 -29.48 -1.79
CA ILE A 181 4.02 -29.45 -3.16
C ILE A 181 3.62 -30.77 -3.83
N ARG A 182 3.04 -30.69 -5.03
CA ARG A 182 2.61 -31.84 -5.82
C ARG A 182 3.34 -31.83 -7.15
N ASP A 183 3.81 -32.98 -7.54
CA ASP A 183 4.36 -33.32 -8.84
C ASP A 183 3.31 -34.00 -9.76
#